data_659c4368e222a88c9c659473978b9b5c
#
_entry.id   659c4368e222a88c9c659473978b9b5c
#
_cell.length_a   1.000
_cell.length_b   1.000
_cell.length_c   1.000
_cell.angle_alpha   90.00
_cell.angle_beta   90.00
_cell.angle_gamma   90.00
#
_symmetry.space_group_name_H-M   'P 1'
#
loop_
_entity.id
_entity.type
_entity.pdbx_description
1 polymer ?
#
loop_
_entity_poly.entity_id
_entity_poly.type
_entity_poly.pdbx_seq_one_letter_code
_entity_poly.pdbx_strand_id
1 'polypeptide(L)'
;MITERPYDQKFFNSMNEHAHSAKEIFNILFHHFQPRNIIDIGCGTGIWLKVARDLGIESITGLDGPWLIEEMLLSDEIELITHDLEITLPTLPTYDLAISLEVAEHLSEKRAKSFIKDLCNLSKVVLFSAAIPNQGGDCHINEQWQSYWFGLFRDNNYLCFDIIRHQVWDDERVKSWYKQNCLLYVNKDFSDHFNKSNQSKYPLDIVHKEVFYLNPDKFKYLQIISVPPRPFNLWQGLTLFFSIVSILLFLIMINSH
;
A
#
# COMPACT_ATOMS: atom_id res chain seq x y z
N MET A 1 -26.96 -22.20 10.15
CA MET A 1 -27.24 -21.81 8.76
C MET A 1 -25.97 -21.20 8.27
N ILE A 2 -25.28 -21.87 7.37
CA ILE A 2 -24.05 -21.32 6.73
C ILE A 2 -24.57 -20.22 5.82
N THR A 3 -24.41 -18.98 6.25
CA THR A 3 -24.66 -17.81 5.43
C THR A 3 -23.78 -17.93 4.18
N GLU A 4 -24.36 -17.62 3.03
CA GLU A 4 -23.72 -17.62 1.71
C GLU A 4 -22.30 -17.06 1.82
N ARG A 5 -21.34 -17.76 1.20
CA ARG A 5 -19.94 -17.36 1.18
C ARG A 5 -19.87 -15.96 0.57
N PRO A 6 -19.35 -14.92 1.26
CA PRO A 6 -19.32 -13.56 0.73
C PRO A 6 -18.44 -13.46 -0.53
N TYR A 7 -17.59 -14.46 -0.75
CA TYR A 7 -16.66 -14.53 -1.86
C TYR A 7 -16.76 -15.88 -2.57
N ASP A 8 -17.03 -15.83 -3.88
CA ASP A 8 -17.09 -17.01 -4.74
C ASP A 8 -15.76 -17.28 -5.45
N GLN A 9 -15.67 -18.41 -6.18
CA GLN A 9 -14.49 -18.77 -6.96
C GLN A 9 -14.11 -17.69 -8.00
N LYS A 10 -15.08 -16.94 -8.52
CA LYS A 10 -14.84 -15.86 -9.47
C LYS A 10 -14.12 -14.67 -8.82
N PHE A 11 -14.49 -14.33 -7.58
CA PHE A 11 -13.80 -13.31 -6.79
C PHE A 11 -12.33 -13.69 -6.57
N PHE A 12 -12.06 -14.92 -6.09
CA PHE A 12 -10.69 -15.38 -5.89
C PHE A 12 -9.90 -15.48 -7.18
N ASN A 13 -10.51 -15.91 -8.29
CA ASN A 13 -9.84 -15.93 -9.59
C ASN A 13 -9.45 -14.52 -10.07
N SER A 14 -10.29 -13.52 -9.80
CA SER A 14 -9.95 -12.13 -10.14
C SER A 14 -8.75 -11.61 -9.36
N MET A 15 -8.53 -12.08 -8.13
CA MET A 15 -7.37 -11.72 -7.32
C MET A 15 -6.04 -12.24 -7.90
N ASN A 16 -6.07 -13.35 -8.65
CA ASN A 16 -4.87 -13.90 -9.30
C ASN A 16 -4.30 -12.95 -10.36
N GLU A 17 -5.12 -12.03 -10.91
CA GLU A 17 -4.67 -10.97 -11.79
C GLU A 17 -3.81 -9.92 -11.09
N HIS A 18 -3.74 -9.97 -9.75
CA HIS A 18 -3.00 -9.00 -8.94
C HIS A 18 -1.53 -9.36 -8.73
N ALA A 19 -1.07 -10.51 -9.24
CA ALA A 19 0.34 -10.94 -9.10
C ALA A 19 1.35 -9.89 -9.60
N HIS A 20 1.02 -9.19 -10.68
CA HIS A 20 1.88 -8.13 -11.21
C HIS A 20 1.97 -6.94 -10.24
N SER A 21 0.85 -6.53 -9.64
CA SER A 21 0.83 -5.47 -8.63
C SER A 21 1.69 -5.83 -7.43
N ALA A 22 1.56 -7.06 -6.93
CA ALA A 22 2.35 -7.58 -5.81
C ALA A 22 3.85 -7.54 -6.13
N LYS A 23 4.24 -8.01 -7.32
CA LYS A 23 5.63 -8.05 -7.75
C LYS A 23 6.26 -6.66 -7.82
N GLU A 24 5.59 -5.70 -8.45
CA GLU A 24 6.13 -4.35 -8.60
C GLU A 24 6.23 -3.64 -7.24
N ILE A 25 5.23 -3.79 -6.39
CA ILE A 25 5.22 -3.18 -5.06
C ILE A 25 6.28 -3.82 -4.16
N PHE A 26 6.43 -5.14 -4.15
CA PHE A 26 7.48 -5.81 -3.39
C PHE A 26 8.88 -5.49 -3.90
N ASN A 27 9.09 -5.36 -5.21
CA ASN A 27 10.38 -4.95 -5.76
C ASN A 27 10.80 -3.58 -5.20
N ILE A 28 9.87 -2.62 -5.09
CA ILE A 28 10.12 -1.31 -4.48
C ILE A 28 10.41 -1.48 -2.98
N LEU A 29 9.54 -2.19 -2.26
CA LEU A 29 9.66 -2.35 -0.81
C LEU A 29 10.95 -3.07 -0.44
N PHE A 30 11.27 -4.17 -1.12
CA PHE A 30 12.44 -5.01 -0.80
C PHE A 30 13.77 -4.35 -1.16
N HIS A 31 13.76 -3.31 -2.00
CA HIS A 31 14.93 -2.44 -2.16
C HIS A 31 15.25 -1.64 -0.89
N HIS A 32 14.25 -1.32 -0.09
CA HIS A 32 14.40 -0.55 1.16
C HIS A 32 14.48 -1.41 2.41
N PHE A 33 13.85 -2.59 2.39
CA PHE A 33 13.71 -3.45 3.54
C PHE A 33 13.57 -4.91 3.10
N GLN A 34 14.40 -5.81 3.62
CA GLN A 34 14.44 -7.24 3.27
C GLN A 34 13.86 -8.07 4.42
N PRO A 35 12.57 -8.40 4.43
CA PRO A 35 11.97 -9.29 5.42
C PRO A 35 12.36 -10.74 5.14
N ARG A 36 12.47 -11.57 6.17
CA ARG A 36 12.63 -13.02 6.05
C ARG A 36 11.31 -13.76 6.19
N ASN A 37 10.39 -13.16 6.93
CA ASN A 37 9.07 -13.72 7.13
C ASN A 37 7.98 -12.64 6.99
N ILE A 38 6.84 -13.04 6.41
CA ILE A 38 5.70 -12.17 6.13
C ILE A 38 4.42 -12.81 6.63
N ILE A 39 3.54 -12.00 7.24
CA ILE A 39 2.16 -12.37 7.47
C ILE A 39 1.23 -11.46 6.65
N ASP A 40 0.24 -12.07 5.98
CA ASP A 40 -0.80 -11.39 5.23
C ASP A 40 -2.15 -11.54 5.93
N ILE A 41 -2.73 -10.44 6.38
CA ILE A 41 -3.99 -10.39 7.11
C ILE A 41 -5.11 -10.03 6.13
N GLY A 42 -6.00 -11.00 5.87
CA GLY A 42 -6.96 -10.97 4.78
C GLY A 42 -6.33 -11.47 3.48
N CYS A 43 -5.60 -12.59 3.55
CA CYS A 43 -4.73 -13.04 2.49
C CYS A 43 -5.45 -13.54 1.23
N GLY A 44 -6.77 -13.82 1.29
CA GLY A 44 -7.49 -14.44 0.19
C GLY A 44 -6.80 -15.70 -0.31
N THR A 45 -6.60 -15.84 -1.62
CA THR A 45 -5.89 -17.00 -2.19
C THR A 45 -4.39 -17.01 -1.94
N GLY A 46 -3.85 -16.04 -1.21
CA GLY A 46 -2.42 -15.93 -0.89
C GLY A 46 -1.55 -15.47 -2.06
N ILE A 47 -2.12 -14.73 -3.02
CA ILE A 47 -1.35 -14.26 -4.21
C ILE A 47 -0.15 -13.40 -3.82
N TRP A 48 -0.31 -12.50 -2.83
CA TRP A 48 0.79 -11.67 -2.34
C TRP A 48 1.87 -12.50 -1.67
N LEU A 49 1.49 -13.49 -0.87
CA LEU A 49 2.41 -14.42 -0.20
C LEU A 49 3.17 -15.28 -1.21
N LYS A 50 2.47 -15.80 -2.22
CA LYS A 50 3.11 -16.55 -3.30
C LYS A 50 4.16 -15.73 -4.02
N VAL A 51 3.84 -14.48 -4.40
CA VAL A 51 4.80 -13.57 -5.04
C VAL A 51 5.97 -13.26 -4.11
N ALA A 52 5.72 -13.04 -2.81
CA ALA A 52 6.79 -12.85 -1.84
C ALA A 52 7.72 -14.07 -1.77
N ARG A 53 7.17 -15.29 -1.78
CA ARG A 53 7.93 -16.53 -1.82
C ARG A 53 8.79 -16.64 -3.08
N ASP A 54 8.20 -16.35 -4.26
CA ASP A 54 8.90 -16.33 -5.55
C ASP A 54 10.06 -15.30 -5.56
N LEU A 55 9.97 -14.25 -4.74
CA LEU A 55 11.01 -13.23 -4.54
C LEU A 55 12.01 -13.58 -3.42
N GLY A 56 11.93 -14.77 -2.83
CA GLY A 56 12.92 -15.30 -1.89
C GLY A 56 12.58 -15.15 -0.41
N ILE A 57 11.35 -14.81 -0.05
CA ILE A 57 10.94 -14.80 1.36
C ILE A 57 10.88 -16.23 1.91
N GLU A 58 11.50 -16.45 3.08
CA GLU A 58 11.69 -17.78 3.66
C GLU A 58 10.41 -18.36 4.28
N SER A 59 9.59 -17.50 4.93
CA SER A 59 8.39 -17.94 5.65
C SER A 59 7.23 -17.02 5.31
N ILE A 60 6.10 -17.61 4.92
CA ILE A 60 4.88 -16.91 4.50
C ILE A 60 3.68 -17.48 5.25
N THR A 61 2.99 -16.62 5.97
CA THR A 61 1.79 -16.96 6.75
C THR A 61 0.61 -16.15 6.24
N GLY A 62 -0.51 -16.80 5.96
CA GLY A 62 -1.78 -16.16 5.60
C GLY A 62 -2.78 -16.27 6.73
N LEU A 63 -3.55 -15.22 6.98
CA LEU A 63 -4.68 -15.26 7.90
C LEU A 63 -5.91 -14.72 7.20
N ASP A 64 -7.01 -15.50 7.21
CA ASP A 64 -8.28 -15.09 6.62
C ASP A 64 -9.46 -15.79 7.34
N GLY A 65 -10.68 -15.42 6.96
CA GLY A 65 -11.90 -15.94 7.55
C GLY A 65 -12.15 -17.43 7.27
N PRO A 66 -13.13 -18.03 7.97
CA PRO A 66 -13.43 -19.46 7.88
C PRO A 66 -14.02 -19.91 6.53
N TRP A 67 -14.27 -18.99 5.62
CA TRP A 67 -14.65 -19.26 4.23
C TRP A 67 -13.48 -19.69 3.34
N LEU A 68 -12.23 -19.36 3.74
CA LEU A 68 -11.03 -19.76 3.04
C LEU A 68 -10.59 -21.15 3.52
N ILE A 69 -10.31 -22.03 2.60
CA ILE A 69 -9.74 -23.37 2.85
C ILE A 69 -8.41 -23.51 2.15
N GLU A 70 -7.55 -24.40 2.63
CA GLU A 70 -6.18 -24.58 2.11
C GLU A 70 -6.14 -24.88 0.61
N GLU A 71 -7.12 -25.62 0.09
CA GLU A 71 -7.23 -25.97 -1.33
C GLU A 71 -7.48 -24.75 -2.25
N MET A 72 -7.85 -23.61 -1.69
CA MET A 72 -7.99 -22.34 -2.44
C MET A 72 -6.69 -21.57 -2.53
N LEU A 73 -5.67 -21.92 -1.74
CA LEU A 73 -4.39 -21.25 -1.75
C LEU A 73 -3.62 -21.54 -3.04
N LEU A 74 -2.88 -20.54 -3.50
CA LEU A 74 -2.03 -20.63 -4.71
C LEU A 74 -0.67 -21.29 -4.46
N SER A 75 -0.36 -21.63 -3.22
CA SER A 75 0.86 -22.32 -2.80
C SER A 75 0.60 -23.12 -1.53
N ASP A 76 1.08 -24.34 -1.49
CA ASP A 76 1.11 -25.24 -0.35
C ASP A 76 2.16 -24.87 0.71
N GLU A 77 3.03 -23.91 0.38
CA GLU A 77 4.02 -23.35 1.32
C GLU A 77 3.43 -22.26 2.23
N ILE A 78 2.18 -21.83 2.00
CA ILE A 78 1.50 -20.83 2.83
C ILE A 78 0.96 -21.52 4.09
N GLU A 79 1.44 -21.11 5.27
CA GLU A 79 0.82 -21.48 6.54
C GLU A 79 -0.48 -20.69 6.73
N LEU A 80 -1.63 -21.38 6.67
CA LEU A 80 -2.94 -20.75 6.80
C LEU A 80 -3.42 -20.75 8.25
N ILE A 81 -3.78 -19.56 8.74
CA ILE A 81 -4.47 -19.37 10.02
C ILE A 81 -5.90 -18.93 9.72
N THR A 82 -6.88 -19.73 10.14
CA THR A 82 -8.29 -19.38 9.98
C THR A 82 -8.77 -18.57 11.18
N HIS A 83 -9.23 -17.32 10.94
CA HIS A 83 -9.72 -16.43 11.99
C HIS A 83 -10.67 -15.38 11.43
N ASP A 84 -11.74 -15.06 12.18
CA ASP A 84 -12.67 -13.99 11.83
C ASP A 84 -12.02 -12.63 12.12
N LEU A 85 -11.81 -11.81 11.07
CA LEU A 85 -11.16 -10.50 11.18
C LEU A 85 -12.02 -9.44 11.89
N GLU A 86 -13.32 -9.66 12.08
CA GLU A 86 -14.18 -8.78 12.88
C GLU A 86 -13.88 -8.85 14.37
N ILE A 87 -13.18 -9.87 14.84
CA ILE A 87 -12.74 -9.99 16.23
C ILE A 87 -11.21 -9.79 16.34
N THR A 88 -10.75 -9.47 17.55
CA THR A 88 -9.33 -9.27 17.84
C THR A 88 -8.53 -10.52 17.47
N LEU A 89 -7.40 -10.35 16.82
CA LEU A 89 -6.53 -11.44 16.42
C LEU A 89 -6.01 -12.22 17.64
N PRO A 90 -5.79 -13.53 17.50
CA PRO A 90 -5.17 -14.33 18.56
C PRO A 90 -3.72 -13.85 18.79
N THR A 91 -3.13 -14.26 19.89
CA THR A 91 -1.70 -14.01 20.12
C THR A 91 -0.89 -14.83 19.12
N LEU A 92 -0.19 -14.14 18.23
CA LEU A 92 0.68 -14.70 17.20
C LEU A 92 2.14 -14.27 17.44
N PRO A 93 3.12 -14.97 16.86
CA PRO A 93 4.49 -14.50 16.84
C PRO A 93 4.62 -13.18 16.09
N THR A 94 5.74 -12.49 16.25
CA THR A 94 6.04 -11.29 15.47
C THR A 94 6.69 -11.64 14.14
N TYR A 95 6.39 -10.85 13.13
CA TYR A 95 6.90 -11.00 11.77
C TYR A 95 7.76 -9.80 11.38
N ASP A 96 8.66 -10.00 10.41
CA ASP A 96 9.47 -8.90 9.86
C ASP A 96 8.57 -7.91 9.09
N LEU A 97 7.55 -8.41 8.38
CA LEU A 97 6.58 -7.61 7.66
C LEU A 97 5.16 -8.15 7.87
N ALA A 98 4.22 -7.30 8.23
CA ALA A 98 2.79 -7.58 8.11
C ALA A 98 2.23 -6.83 6.90
N ILE A 99 1.37 -7.49 6.14
CA ILE A 99 0.62 -6.85 5.06
C ILE A 99 -0.88 -6.99 5.30
N SER A 100 -1.65 -5.99 4.89
CA SER A 100 -3.11 -6.05 4.86
C SER A 100 -3.57 -5.06 3.78
N LEU A 101 -4.05 -5.59 2.67
CA LEU A 101 -4.25 -4.82 1.44
C LEU A 101 -5.67 -4.99 0.92
N GLU A 102 -6.44 -3.89 0.93
CA GLU A 102 -7.86 -3.83 0.54
C GLU A 102 -8.70 -4.81 1.40
N VAL A 103 -8.57 -4.69 2.72
CA VAL A 103 -9.25 -5.54 3.72
C VAL A 103 -10.05 -4.71 4.73
N ALA A 104 -9.48 -3.63 5.24
CA ALA A 104 -10.04 -2.88 6.36
C ALA A 104 -11.38 -2.20 6.04
N GLU A 105 -11.66 -1.94 4.76
CA GLU A 105 -12.94 -1.44 4.26
C GLU A 105 -14.09 -2.44 4.34
N HIS A 106 -13.77 -3.73 4.47
CA HIS A 106 -14.75 -4.80 4.67
C HIS A 106 -15.09 -5.04 6.13
N LEU A 107 -14.30 -4.46 7.05
CA LEU A 107 -14.53 -4.58 8.50
C LEU A 107 -15.39 -3.43 9.01
N SER A 108 -16.11 -3.67 10.10
CA SER A 108 -16.91 -2.61 10.71
C SER A 108 -16.05 -1.45 11.21
N GLU A 109 -16.58 -0.23 11.19
CA GLU A 109 -15.88 0.95 11.70
C GLU A 109 -15.42 0.76 13.16
N LYS A 110 -16.22 0.04 13.96
CA LYS A 110 -15.89 -0.29 15.36
C LYS A 110 -14.61 -1.10 15.47
N ARG A 111 -14.33 -1.94 14.47
CA ARG A 111 -13.15 -2.81 14.40
C ARG A 111 -11.89 -2.03 14.02
N ALA A 112 -12.00 -0.94 13.26
CA ALA A 112 -10.86 -0.24 12.66
C ALA A 112 -9.71 0.02 13.63
N LYS A 113 -10.00 0.61 14.80
CA LYS A 113 -8.96 0.95 15.79
C LYS A 113 -8.25 -0.28 16.35
N SER A 114 -8.98 -1.34 16.68
CA SER A 114 -8.40 -2.57 17.21
C SER A 114 -7.69 -3.37 16.11
N PHE A 115 -8.16 -3.31 14.86
CA PHE A 115 -7.52 -3.94 13.71
C PHE A 115 -6.13 -3.37 13.46
N ILE A 116 -6.01 -2.03 13.40
CA ILE A 116 -4.71 -1.39 13.26
C ILE A 116 -3.78 -1.72 14.44
N LYS A 117 -4.31 -1.78 15.67
CA LYS A 117 -3.52 -2.20 16.83
C LYS A 117 -3.02 -3.65 16.69
N ASP A 118 -3.85 -4.56 16.17
CA ASP A 118 -3.46 -5.94 15.93
C ASP A 118 -2.32 -6.00 14.88
N LEU A 119 -2.42 -5.28 13.76
CA LEU A 119 -1.35 -5.19 12.77
C LEU A 119 -0.04 -4.66 13.39
N CYS A 120 -0.13 -3.62 14.22
CA CYS A 120 1.03 -3.06 14.93
C CYS A 120 1.65 -4.03 15.96
N ASN A 121 0.87 -4.96 16.51
CA ASN A 121 1.39 -6.00 17.41
C ASN A 121 2.11 -7.11 16.64
N LEU A 122 1.76 -7.33 15.36
CA LEU A 122 2.35 -8.39 14.53
C LEU A 122 3.71 -8.02 13.95
N SER A 123 3.93 -6.75 13.59
CA SER A 123 5.18 -6.36 12.95
C SER A 123 5.50 -4.88 13.17
N LYS A 124 6.78 -4.56 13.24
CA LYS A 124 7.27 -3.16 13.23
C LYS A 124 7.19 -2.50 11.85
N VAL A 125 6.93 -3.25 10.79
CA VAL A 125 6.79 -2.77 9.41
C VAL A 125 5.48 -3.32 8.86
N VAL A 126 4.57 -2.43 8.49
CA VAL A 126 3.24 -2.79 7.98
C VAL A 126 3.02 -2.16 6.61
N LEU A 127 2.78 -2.98 5.60
CA LEU A 127 2.30 -2.53 4.30
C LEU A 127 0.78 -2.58 4.32
N PHE A 128 0.13 -1.44 4.09
CA PHE A 128 -1.31 -1.30 4.27
C PHE A 128 -1.97 -0.54 3.13
N SER A 129 -3.13 -1.01 2.71
CA SER A 129 -4.05 -0.26 1.88
C SER A 129 -5.50 -0.54 2.27
N ALA A 130 -6.38 0.41 2.03
CA ALA A 130 -7.82 0.26 2.19
C ALA A 130 -8.54 1.24 1.27
N ALA A 131 -9.74 0.87 0.81
CA ALA A 131 -10.54 1.67 -0.10
C ALA A 131 -10.92 3.03 0.52
N ILE A 132 -10.80 4.06 -0.30
CA ILE A 132 -11.24 5.42 0.05
C ILE A 132 -12.76 5.59 -0.15
N PRO A 133 -13.38 6.61 0.49
CA PRO A 133 -14.81 6.90 0.29
C PRO A 133 -15.17 7.05 -1.20
N ASN A 134 -16.20 6.31 -1.61
CA ASN A 134 -16.71 6.23 -2.97
C ASN A 134 -15.82 5.47 -3.98
N GLN A 135 -14.76 4.79 -3.56
CA GLN A 135 -14.00 3.90 -4.43
C GLN A 135 -14.93 2.82 -5.00
N GLY A 136 -15.83 2.30 -4.18
CA GLY A 136 -16.70 1.19 -4.54
C GLY A 136 -15.96 -0.14 -4.55
N GLY A 137 -16.73 -1.18 -4.50
CA GLY A 137 -16.29 -2.56 -4.39
C GLY A 137 -17.40 -3.39 -3.77
N ASP A 138 -17.23 -4.71 -3.77
CA ASP A 138 -18.19 -5.62 -3.17
C ASP A 138 -18.04 -5.62 -1.65
N CYS A 139 -19.14 -5.45 -0.92
CA CYS A 139 -19.18 -5.53 0.54
C CYS A 139 -18.33 -4.48 1.29
N HIS A 140 -18.02 -3.33 0.69
CA HIS A 140 -17.39 -2.22 1.41
C HIS A 140 -18.39 -1.58 2.40
N ILE A 141 -18.05 -1.57 3.67
CA ILE A 141 -18.87 -1.00 4.76
C ILE A 141 -18.14 0.09 5.55
N ASN A 142 -16.83 0.27 5.32
CA ASN A 142 -15.99 1.20 6.06
C ASN A 142 -14.90 1.80 5.17
N GLU A 143 -15.30 2.46 4.09
CA GLU A 143 -14.37 3.22 3.25
C GLU A 143 -13.91 4.48 3.97
N GLN A 144 -12.60 4.63 4.14
CA GLN A 144 -11.99 5.74 4.88
C GLN A 144 -10.82 6.35 4.11
N TRP A 145 -10.59 7.66 4.28
CA TRP A 145 -9.43 8.33 3.69
C TRP A 145 -8.10 7.79 4.22
N GLN A 146 -7.04 7.89 3.44
CA GLN A 146 -5.71 7.48 3.83
C GLN A 146 -5.26 8.17 5.13
N SER A 147 -5.66 9.44 5.34
CA SER A 147 -5.39 10.20 6.56
C SER A 147 -6.06 9.64 7.81
N TYR A 148 -7.22 9.00 7.69
CA TYR A 148 -7.89 8.32 8.81
C TYR A 148 -7.04 7.15 9.31
N TRP A 149 -6.63 6.26 8.42
CA TRP A 149 -5.77 5.12 8.76
C TRP A 149 -4.42 5.56 9.30
N PHE A 150 -3.81 6.59 8.69
CA PHE A 150 -2.59 7.21 9.22
C PHE A 150 -2.76 7.68 10.66
N GLY A 151 -3.89 8.29 11.00
CA GLY A 151 -4.19 8.69 12.38
C GLY A 151 -4.11 7.52 13.35
N LEU A 152 -4.72 6.38 13.00
CA LEU A 152 -4.72 5.18 13.83
C LEU A 152 -3.32 4.55 13.96
N PHE A 153 -2.54 4.50 12.88
CA PHE A 153 -1.14 4.03 12.94
C PHE A 153 -0.26 4.94 13.79
N ARG A 154 -0.39 6.27 13.64
CA ARG A 154 0.32 7.26 14.44
C ARG A 154 0.01 7.10 15.94
N ASP A 155 -1.24 6.84 16.29
CA ASP A 155 -1.66 6.63 17.68
C ASP A 155 -1.05 5.35 18.29
N ASN A 156 -0.57 4.42 17.44
CA ASN A 156 0.20 3.24 17.81
C ASN A 156 1.73 3.43 17.64
N ASN A 157 2.23 4.66 17.56
CA ASN A 157 3.66 5.00 17.42
C ASN A 157 4.29 4.56 16.09
N TYR A 158 3.54 4.61 14.98
CA TYR A 158 4.04 4.34 13.63
C TYR A 158 4.16 5.63 12.83
N LEU A 159 5.17 5.65 11.96
CA LEU A 159 5.41 6.69 10.96
C LEU A 159 4.97 6.17 9.59
N CYS A 160 4.51 7.07 8.74
CA CYS A 160 4.15 6.75 7.36
C CYS A 160 5.30 7.05 6.40
N PHE A 161 5.58 6.11 5.50
CA PHE A 161 6.53 6.26 4.40
C PHE A 161 5.81 6.03 3.07
N ASP A 162 5.64 7.08 2.29
CA ASP A 162 5.00 7.03 0.98
C ASP A 162 6.02 6.75 -0.12
N ILE A 163 6.64 5.59 -0.04
CA ILE A 163 7.70 5.18 -0.97
C ILE A 163 7.18 4.46 -2.21
N ILE A 164 5.91 4.05 -2.22
CA ILE A 164 5.33 3.18 -3.25
C ILE A 164 4.53 3.99 -4.25
N ARG A 165 3.54 4.76 -3.79
CA ARG A 165 2.50 5.35 -4.65
C ARG A 165 3.07 6.13 -5.84
N HIS A 166 4.05 7.01 -5.60
CA HIS A 166 4.65 7.84 -6.65
C HIS A 166 5.48 7.04 -7.67
N GLN A 167 5.99 5.85 -7.30
CA GLN A 167 6.77 5.01 -8.20
C GLN A 167 5.89 4.16 -9.12
N VAL A 168 4.69 3.79 -8.65
CA VAL A 168 3.75 2.95 -9.41
C VAL A 168 2.58 3.73 -10.02
N TRP A 169 2.54 5.06 -9.86
CA TRP A 169 1.38 5.89 -10.20
C TRP A 169 0.90 5.71 -11.64
N ASP A 170 1.82 5.65 -12.59
CA ASP A 170 1.54 5.48 -14.01
C ASP A 170 1.89 4.06 -14.53
N ASP A 171 2.22 3.11 -13.66
CA ASP A 171 2.56 1.75 -14.05
C ASP A 171 1.28 0.93 -14.34
N GLU A 172 1.04 0.61 -15.61
CA GLU A 172 -0.15 -0.14 -16.03
C GLU A 172 -0.21 -1.57 -15.49
N ARG A 173 0.89 -2.12 -14.98
CA ARG A 173 0.96 -3.45 -14.36
C ARG A 173 0.38 -3.46 -12.95
N VAL A 174 0.23 -2.30 -12.31
CA VAL A 174 -0.28 -2.15 -10.95
C VAL A 174 -1.73 -1.68 -11.00
N LYS A 175 -2.60 -2.33 -10.25
CA LYS A 175 -4.02 -1.95 -10.15
C LYS A 175 -4.17 -0.58 -9.48
N SER A 176 -5.12 0.20 -9.98
CA SER A 176 -5.29 1.62 -9.60
C SER A 176 -5.53 1.86 -8.11
N TRP A 177 -6.22 0.95 -7.43
CA TRP A 177 -6.44 1.06 -5.98
C TRP A 177 -5.15 0.87 -5.18
N TYR A 178 -4.22 -0.01 -5.57
CA TYR A 178 -2.90 -0.11 -4.91
C TYR A 178 -2.04 1.13 -5.19
N LYS A 179 -2.05 1.66 -6.44
CA LYS A 179 -1.38 2.94 -6.78
C LYS A 179 -1.84 4.07 -5.86
N GLN A 180 -3.12 4.06 -5.50
CA GLN A 180 -3.77 5.10 -4.71
C GLN A 180 -3.57 4.93 -3.21
N ASN A 181 -3.72 3.69 -2.70
CA ASN A 181 -3.94 3.43 -1.28
C ASN A 181 -2.71 2.86 -0.56
N CYS A 182 -1.74 2.28 -1.29
CA CYS A 182 -0.67 1.49 -0.69
C CYS A 182 0.37 2.37 0.00
N LEU A 183 0.44 2.27 1.32
CA LEU A 183 1.35 3.02 2.19
C LEU A 183 2.13 2.09 3.11
N LEU A 184 3.37 2.46 3.42
CA LEU A 184 4.20 1.74 4.38
C LEU A 184 4.16 2.46 5.74
N TYR A 185 3.82 1.71 6.78
CA TYR A 185 3.86 2.17 8.16
C TYR A 185 4.98 1.49 8.92
N VAL A 186 5.82 2.25 9.59
CA VAL A 186 7.00 1.76 10.30
C VAL A 186 6.97 2.25 11.73
N ASN A 187 7.14 1.33 12.68
CA ASN A 187 7.26 1.68 14.09
C ASN A 187 8.41 2.67 14.29
N LYS A 188 8.18 3.72 15.07
CA LYS A 188 9.13 4.82 15.27
C LYS A 188 10.49 4.33 15.76
N ASP A 189 10.51 3.33 16.66
CA ASP A 189 11.75 2.79 17.22
C ASP A 189 12.54 1.94 16.19
N PHE A 190 11.93 1.58 15.07
CA PHE A 190 12.53 0.85 13.96
C PHE A 190 12.80 1.74 12.73
N SER A 191 12.35 2.99 12.75
CA SER A 191 12.33 3.87 11.58
C SER A 191 13.70 4.32 11.08
N ASP A 192 14.75 4.20 11.88
CA ASP A 192 16.13 4.58 11.48
C ASP A 192 16.69 3.67 10.37
N HIS A 193 16.08 2.52 10.12
CA HIS A 193 16.39 1.64 8.98
C HIS A 193 15.88 2.19 7.64
N PHE A 194 15.02 3.22 7.67
CA PHE A 194 14.42 3.82 6.49
C PHE A 194 14.95 5.24 6.28
N ASN A 195 15.09 5.63 5.00
CA ASN A 195 15.51 6.99 4.70
C ASN A 195 14.43 8.00 5.12
N LYS A 196 14.78 8.89 6.06
CA LYS A 196 13.86 9.90 6.60
C LYS A 196 13.33 10.88 5.55
N SER A 197 13.99 11.05 4.41
CA SER A 197 13.48 11.87 3.30
C SER A 197 12.19 11.30 2.69
N ASN A 198 11.96 10.01 2.84
CA ASN A 198 10.78 9.30 2.36
C ASN A 198 9.64 9.27 3.40
N GLN A 199 9.88 9.80 4.61
CA GLN A 199 8.85 9.90 5.63
C GLN A 199 7.83 10.94 5.22
N SER A 200 6.56 10.54 5.16
CA SER A 200 5.45 11.46 4.96
C SER A 200 5.00 12.04 6.30
N LYS A 201 5.05 13.35 6.41
CA LYS A 201 4.56 14.04 7.61
C LYS A 201 3.03 13.89 7.74
N TYR A 202 2.36 13.92 6.60
CA TYR A 202 0.94 13.64 6.42
C TYR A 202 0.79 12.97 5.04
N PRO A 203 0.31 11.73 4.95
CA PRO A 203 -0.02 11.14 3.67
C PRO A 203 -1.11 11.98 3.01
N LEU A 204 -0.92 12.29 1.73
CA LEU A 204 -1.95 12.98 0.97
C LEU A 204 -3.13 12.05 0.77
N ASP A 205 -4.33 12.57 1.04
CA ASP A 205 -5.56 11.94 0.57
C ASP A 205 -5.65 12.18 -0.93
N ILE A 206 -5.47 11.12 -1.71
CA ILE A 206 -5.41 11.19 -3.17
C ILE A 206 -6.39 10.22 -3.81
N VAL A 207 -6.85 10.59 -5.00
CA VAL A 207 -7.68 9.74 -5.85
C VAL A 207 -6.95 9.52 -7.16
N HIS A 208 -6.72 8.25 -7.53
CA HIS A 208 -6.12 7.94 -8.81
C HIS A 208 -7.11 8.17 -9.96
N LYS A 209 -6.63 8.70 -11.09
CA LYS A 209 -7.46 9.02 -12.25
C LYS A 209 -8.37 7.86 -12.71
N GLU A 210 -7.86 6.63 -12.69
CA GLU A 210 -8.64 5.46 -13.10
C GLU A 210 -9.77 5.17 -12.10
N VAL A 211 -9.53 5.27 -10.78
CA VAL A 211 -10.57 5.11 -9.75
C VAL A 211 -11.63 6.22 -9.90
N PHE A 212 -11.20 7.45 -10.14
CA PHE A 212 -12.09 8.58 -10.38
C PHE A 212 -12.99 8.35 -11.61
N TYR A 213 -12.42 7.87 -12.74
CA TYR A 213 -13.19 7.63 -13.97
C TYR A 213 -14.14 6.44 -13.88
N LEU A 214 -13.82 5.43 -13.06
CA LEU A 214 -14.72 4.32 -12.81
C LEU A 214 -16.00 4.75 -12.06
N ASN A 215 -15.91 5.81 -11.25
CA ASN A 215 -17.00 6.27 -10.40
C ASN A 215 -17.19 7.82 -10.44
N PRO A 216 -17.30 8.46 -11.61
CA PRO A 216 -17.27 9.92 -11.73
C PRO A 216 -18.39 10.60 -10.96
N ASP A 217 -19.58 10.02 -10.92
CA ASP A 217 -20.72 10.60 -10.20
C ASP A 217 -20.56 10.55 -8.68
N LYS A 218 -19.83 9.57 -8.15
CA LYS A 218 -19.56 9.46 -6.72
C LYS A 218 -18.56 10.51 -6.22
N PHE A 219 -17.64 10.95 -7.09
CA PHE A 219 -16.64 11.98 -6.78
C PHE A 219 -17.06 13.40 -7.19
N LYS A 220 -18.28 13.58 -7.68
CA LYS A 220 -18.83 14.85 -8.18
C LYS A 220 -18.69 16.04 -7.22
N TYR A 221 -18.67 15.80 -5.92
CA TYR A 221 -18.60 16.83 -4.88
C TYR A 221 -17.20 16.97 -4.26
N LEU A 222 -16.21 16.20 -4.70
CA LEU A 222 -14.84 16.46 -4.30
C LEU A 222 -14.41 17.78 -4.96
N GLN A 223 -14.23 18.81 -4.16
CA GLN A 223 -13.50 19.99 -4.62
C GLN A 223 -12.09 19.53 -4.94
N ILE A 224 -11.73 19.52 -6.21
CA ILE A 224 -10.35 19.37 -6.64
C ILE A 224 -9.65 20.62 -6.08
N ILE A 225 -9.01 20.47 -4.93
CA ILE A 225 -8.03 21.45 -4.48
C ILE A 225 -6.87 21.25 -5.46
N SER A 226 -6.91 22.00 -6.56
CA SER A 226 -5.74 22.15 -7.41
C SER A 226 -4.66 22.72 -6.50
N VAL A 227 -3.70 21.89 -6.13
CA VAL A 227 -2.45 22.39 -5.53
C VAL A 227 -1.92 23.35 -6.58
N PRO A 228 -1.86 24.67 -6.33
CA PRO A 228 -1.33 25.59 -7.29
C PRO A 228 0.07 25.08 -7.68
N PRO A 229 0.43 25.07 -8.97
CA PRO A 229 1.77 24.66 -9.38
C PRO A 229 2.74 25.44 -8.49
N ARG A 230 3.70 24.73 -7.88
CA ARG A 230 4.70 25.39 -7.02
C ARG A 230 5.18 26.61 -7.77
N PRO A 231 5.14 27.81 -7.19
CA PRO A 231 5.57 29.00 -7.89
C PRO A 231 6.97 28.72 -8.46
N PHE A 232 7.10 28.82 -9.77
CA PHE A 232 8.37 28.62 -10.48
C PHE A 232 9.36 29.57 -9.80
N ASN A 233 10.32 29.01 -9.09
CA ASN A 233 11.28 29.82 -8.38
C ASN A 233 12.20 30.42 -9.44
N LEU A 234 11.96 31.69 -9.77
CA LEU A 234 12.70 32.43 -10.80
C LEU A 234 14.21 32.28 -10.62
N TRP A 235 14.67 32.16 -9.36
CA TRP A 235 16.09 31.98 -9.03
C TRP A 235 16.62 30.59 -9.42
N GLN A 236 15.81 29.53 -9.33
CA GLN A 236 16.21 28.20 -9.82
C GLN A 236 16.27 28.15 -11.35
N GLY A 237 15.37 28.86 -12.04
CA GLY A 237 15.41 29.00 -13.49
C GLY A 237 16.60 29.81 -13.95
N LEU A 238 16.93 30.88 -13.26
CA LEU A 238 18.11 31.73 -13.57
C LEU A 238 19.42 30.97 -13.30
N THR A 239 19.56 30.21 -12.22
CA THR A 239 20.76 29.39 -11.97
C THR A 239 21.00 28.35 -13.07
N LEU A 240 19.92 27.67 -13.53
CA LEU A 240 20.03 26.75 -14.64
C LEU A 240 20.41 27.42 -15.96
N PHE A 241 19.82 28.58 -16.24
CA PHE A 241 20.11 29.35 -17.42
C PHE A 241 21.57 29.85 -17.44
N PHE A 242 22.07 30.40 -16.33
CA PHE A 242 23.48 30.83 -16.23
C PHE A 242 24.47 29.66 -16.32
N SER A 243 24.12 28.48 -15.81
CA SER A 243 24.94 27.26 -15.95
C SER A 243 25.05 26.84 -17.41
N ILE A 244 23.94 26.85 -18.16
CA ILE A 244 23.92 26.48 -19.58
C ILE A 244 24.67 27.50 -20.42
N VAL A 245 24.52 28.80 -20.17
CA VAL A 245 25.24 29.86 -20.86
C VAL A 245 26.74 29.76 -20.60
N SER A 246 27.17 29.47 -19.37
CA SER A 246 28.57 29.28 -19.02
C SER A 246 29.20 28.08 -19.73
N ILE A 247 28.48 26.96 -19.85
CA ILE A 247 28.94 25.78 -20.58
C ILE A 247 29.05 26.06 -22.08
N LEU A 248 28.09 26.79 -22.67
CA LEU A 248 28.12 27.18 -24.09
C LEU A 248 29.29 28.12 -24.40
N LEU A 249 29.55 29.12 -23.54
CA LEU A 249 30.69 30.03 -23.70
C LEU A 249 32.02 29.29 -23.57
N PHE A 250 32.13 28.32 -22.66
CA PHE A 250 33.33 27.50 -22.51
C PHE A 250 33.60 26.63 -23.76
N LEU A 251 32.52 26.02 -24.32
CA LEU A 251 32.62 25.24 -25.55
C LEU A 251 33.00 26.08 -26.79
N ILE A 252 32.54 27.35 -26.87
CA ILE A 252 32.92 28.28 -27.93
C ILE A 252 34.41 28.67 -27.80
N MET A 253 34.91 28.89 -26.59
CA MET A 253 36.32 29.21 -26.35
C MET A 253 37.26 28.04 -26.71
N ILE A 254 36.86 26.80 -26.50
CA ILE A 254 37.70 25.63 -26.86
C ILE A 254 37.76 25.41 -28.39
N ASN A 255 36.71 25.77 -29.15
CA ASN A 255 36.68 25.62 -30.61
C ASN A 255 37.27 26.80 -31.39
N SER A 256 37.81 27.82 -30.71
CA SER A 256 38.41 29.00 -31.31
C SER A 256 39.96 29.02 -31.25
N HIS A 257 40.56 27.85 -30.96
CA HIS A 257 42.03 27.65 -31.02
C HIS A 257 42.33 26.42 -31.94
#